data_b9357b63f6c28c72f1739cb9f2754dce
#
_entry.id   b9357b63f6c28c72f1739cb9f2754dce
#
_cell.length_a   1.000
_cell.length_b   1.000
_cell.length_c   1.000
_cell.angle_alpha   90.00
_cell.angle_beta   90.00
_cell.angle_gamma   90.00
#
_symmetry.space_group_name_H-M   'P 1'
#
loop_
_entity.id
_entity.type
_entity.pdbx_description
1 polymer ?
#
loop_
_entity_poly.entity_id
_entity_poly.type
_entity_poly.pdbx_seq_one_letter_code
_entity_poly.pdbx_strand_id
1 'polypeptide(L)'
;MISRREFLDNLAAGAAGLAISSTAKSYAQIAGANDRLNFAVIGLHSRAYAHLASLKANQKNARISHVCDVDSNTLKKFAGRVQTDLGYMPATDKDFRNILSQKDVDAITIAAPDHWHAPMAIAGLQAGKHVYVEKPCSHNPAEGALLVQAQRKYDKKVQMGTQRRSSPIYIDAIKKIQDGLVGRAYYAKAWYSNTRKSIGVGKVVPVPAVLDWDLWQGPAPRQPYKDNVEPYNWHWFRIWGTGEALNNGTHEVDVCRWALGVDLPNRVTAAGGRYQFKDDWQFYDTLDASFEYDDKLISWQNQSCNGMKLYNRDRGAVIVGTTGSVILDPAGYEVFDLNGKKTNEVKEGEAASSADLTGADSMTDAHFANFIAAVRTGEKLNQPIESGNISVTMLQLANIAWETNHELKLNPKDGHILNDPEAMKSWGREYEKGWAPHL
;
A
#
# COMPACT_ATOMS: atom_id res chain seq x y z
N MET A 1 8.05 -46.34 -59.42
CA MET A 1 6.64 -46.28 -58.92
C MET A 1 6.73 -46.46 -57.41
N ILE A 2 6.34 -45.42 -56.69
CA ILE A 2 6.28 -45.47 -55.22
C ILE A 2 5.14 -46.38 -54.82
N SER A 3 5.32 -47.30 -53.91
CA SER A 3 4.28 -48.20 -53.45
C SER A 3 3.18 -47.45 -52.67
N ARG A 4 1.96 -47.99 -52.68
CA ARG A 4 0.82 -47.38 -51.95
C ARG A 4 1.11 -47.24 -50.44
N ARG A 5 1.99 -48.06 -49.89
CA ARG A 5 2.42 -48.06 -48.50
C ARG A 5 3.39 -46.89 -48.21
N GLU A 6 4.36 -46.67 -49.10
CA GLU A 6 5.31 -45.55 -49.00
C GLU A 6 4.60 -44.20 -49.17
N PHE A 7 3.54 -44.14 -50.00
CA PHE A 7 2.72 -42.93 -50.14
C PHE A 7 1.91 -42.63 -48.86
N LEU A 8 1.37 -43.64 -48.20
CA LEU A 8 0.62 -43.49 -46.97
C LEU A 8 1.51 -43.15 -45.78
N ASP A 9 2.72 -43.76 -45.71
CA ASP A 9 3.72 -43.43 -44.65
C ASP A 9 4.26 -42.00 -44.79
N ASN A 10 4.44 -41.51 -46.02
CA ASN A 10 4.82 -40.12 -46.28
C ASN A 10 3.67 -39.13 -46.01
N LEU A 11 2.40 -39.50 -46.22
CA LEU A 11 1.25 -38.71 -45.87
C LEU A 11 1.07 -38.62 -44.33
N ALA A 12 1.26 -39.71 -43.61
CA ALA A 12 1.17 -39.77 -42.16
C ALA A 12 2.30 -38.95 -41.52
N ALA A 13 3.53 -39.01 -42.04
CA ALA A 13 4.64 -38.19 -41.59
C ALA A 13 4.45 -36.69 -41.88
N GLY A 14 3.86 -36.36 -43.06
CA GLY A 14 3.53 -34.96 -43.39
C GLY A 14 2.42 -34.41 -42.56
N ALA A 15 1.38 -35.19 -42.26
CA ALA A 15 0.24 -34.76 -41.40
C ALA A 15 0.66 -34.62 -39.94
N ALA A 16 1.53 -35.52 -39.43
CA ALA A 16 2.10 -35.40 -38.09
C ALA A 16 3.04 -34.19 -37.97
N GLY A 17 3.86 -33.91 -39.00
CA GLY A 17 4.72 -32.73 -39.05
C GLY A 17 3.95 -31.40 -39.08
N LEU A 18 2.81 -31.35 -39.84
CA LEU A 18 1.93 -30.18 -39.88
C LEU A 18 1.13 -30.00 -38.58
N ALA A 19 0.69 -31.08 -37.91
CA ALA A 19 0.02 -31.01 -36.63
C ALA A 19 0.99 -30.54 -35.50
N ILE A 20 2.24 -31.02 -35.52
CA ILE A 20 3.30 -30.58 -34.57
C ILE A 20 3.72 -29.13 -34.87
N SER A 21 3.81 -28.71 -36.13
CA SER A 21 4.15 -27.32 -36.48
C SER A 21 3.02 -26.34 -36.17
N SER A 22 1.75 -26.75 -36.27
CA SER A 22 0.61 -25.90 -35.89
C SER A 22 0.43 -25.81 -34.40
N THR A 23 0.68 -26.90 -33.64
CA THR A 23 0.74 -26.87 -32.17
C THR A 23 1.97 -26.12 -31.67
N ALA A 24 3.15 -26.28 -32.28
CA ALA A 24 4.34 -25.52 -31.94
C ALA A 24 4.20 -24.01 -32.25
N LYS A 25 3.57 -23.63 -33.35
CA LYS A 25 3.21 -22.22 -33.63
C LYS A 25 2.17 -21.68 -32.66
N SER A 26 1.19 -22.49 -32.30
CA SER A 26 0.21 -22.14 -31.26
C SER A 26 0.88 -22.01 -29.89
N TYR A 27 1.77 -22.92 -29.52
CA TYR A 27 2.56 -22.83 -28.30
C TYR A 27 3.58 -21.66 -28.33
N ALA A 28 4.19 -21.34 -29.47
CA ALA A 28 5.07 -20.18 -29.61
C ALA A 28 4.30 -18.84 -29.54
N GLN A 29 3.05 -18.80 -29.98
CA GLN A 29 2.16 -17.65 -29.73
C GLN A 29 1.67 -17.59 -28.28
N ILE A 30 1.59 -18.73 -27.59
CA ILE A 30 1.28 -18.84 -26.16
C ILE A 30 2.53 -18.60 -25.29
N ALA A 31 3.75 -18.81 -25.78
CA ALA A 31 5.01 -18.59 -25.03
C ALA A 31 5.13 -17.12 -24.55
N GLY A 32 4.72 -16.15 -25.36
CA GLY A 32 4.63 -14.73 -24.92
C GLY A 32 3.51 -14.46 -23.91
N ALA A 33 2.52 -15.34 -23.78
CA ALA A 33 1.47 -15.24 -22.76
C ALA A 33 1.88 -15.89 -21.42
N ASN A 34 2.74 -16.92 -21.48
CA ASN A 34 3.29 -17.58 -20.28
C ASN A 34 4.42 -16.81 -19.59
N ASP A 35 4.97 -15.77 -20.23
CA ASP A 35 6.03 -14.94 -19.67
C ASP A 35 5.52 -13.79 -18.77
N ARG A 36 4.20 -13.57 -18.72
CA ARG A 36 3.59 -12.52 -17.89
C ARG A 36 3.25 -13.06 -16.51
N LEU A 37 3.49 -12.25 -15.49
CA LEU A 37 3.03 -12.54 -14.13
C LEU A 37 1.49 -12.41 -14.07
N ASN A 38 0.84 -13.43 -13.56
CA ASN A 38 -0.59 -13.44 -13.31
C ASN A 38 -0.90 -12.86 -11.94
N PHE A 39 -1.62 -11.76 -11.92
CA PHE A 39 -2.04 -11.07 -10.71
C PHE A 39 -3.48 -11.41 -10.34
N ALA A 40 -3.70 -11.57 -9.04
CA ALA A 40 -5.03 -11.45 -8.46
C ALA A 40 -5.15 -10.10 -7.73
N VAL A 41 -6.22 -9.35 -8.02
CA VAL A 41 -6.53 -8.07 -7.35
C VAL A 41 -7.59 -8.33 -6.29
N ILE A 42 -7.28 -8.00 -5.02
CA ILE A 42 -8.12 -8.28 -3.86
C ILE A 42 -8.52 -6.95 -3.18
N GLY A 43 -9.84 -6.76 -2.96
CA GLY A 43 -10.42 -5.49 -2.55
C GLY A 43 -10.54 -4.54 -3.74
N LEU A 44 -11.77 -4.39 -4.27
CA LEU A 44 -12.01 -3.84 -5.61
C LEU A 44 -12.63 -2.45 -5.60
N HIS A 45 -12.65 -1.80 -4.45
CA HIS A 45 -13.15 -0.43 -4.34
C HIS A 45 -12.10 0.58 -4.89
N SER A 46 -12.22 1.84 -4.63
CA SER A 46 -11.49 2.97 -5.23
C SER A 46 -10.01 2.70 -5.62
N ARG A 47 -9.14 2.27 -4.68
CA ARG A 47 -7.69 2.12 -4.92
C ARG A 47 -7.35 1.01 -5.93
N ALA A 48 -8.16 -0.03 -6.01
CA ALA A 48 -7.98 -1.11 -6.99
C ALA A 48 -8.03 -0.63 -8.45
N TYR A 49 -8.73 0.46 -8.74
CA TYR A 49 -8.76 1.02 -10.11
C TYR A 49 -7.40 1.62 -10.51
N ALA A 50 -6.64 2.16 -9.57
CA ALA A 50 -5.25 2.54 -9.83
C ALA A 50 -4.36 1.31 -10.08
N HIS A 51 -4.58 0.20 -9.34
CA HIS A 51 -3.90 -1.07 -9.61
C HIS A 51 -4.24 -1.60 -11.01
N LEU A 52 -5.50 -1.55 -11.43
CA LEU A 52 -5.92 -1.93 -12.79
C LEU A 52 -5.20 -1.07 -13.84
N ALA A 53 -5.17 0.26 -13.65
CA ALA A 53 -4.49 1.18 -14.58
C ALA A 53 -2.99 0.85 -14.67
N SER A 54 -2.34 0.63 -13.54
CA SER A 54 -0.90 0.33 -13.50
C SER A 54 -0.56 -1.06 -14.05
N LEU A 55 -1.39 -2.07 -13.81
CA LEU A 55 -1.22 -3.39 -14.43
C LEU A 55 -1.48 -3.34 -15.94
N LYS A 56 -2.42 -2.48 -16.40
CA LYS A 56 -2.63 -2.19 -17.83
C LYS A 56 -1.41 -1.51 -18.44
N ALA A 57 -0.82 -0.51 -17.79
CA ALA A 57 0.41 0.15 -18.25
C ALA A 57 1.57 -0.86 -18.37
N ASN A 58 1.60 -1.87 -17.50
CA ASN A 58 2.61 -2.94 -17.46
C ASN A 58 2.16 -4.25 -18.15
N GLN A 59 1.13 -4.25 -19.01
CA GLN A 59 0.50 -5.45 -19.59
C GLN A 59 1.41 -6.35 -20.43
N LYS A 60 2.59 -5.85 -20.84
CA LYS A 60 3.62 -6.67 -21.49
C LYS A 60 4.18 -7.74 -20.55
N ASN A 61 4.24 -7.46 -19.25
CA ASN A 61 4.87 -8.27 -18.23
C ASN A 61 3.90 -8.77 -17.15
N ALA A 62 2.65 -8.28 -17.15
CA ALA A 62 1.64 -8.59 -16.15
C ALA A 62 0.26 -8.82 -16.78
N ARG A 63 -0.57 -9.61 -16.10
CA ARG A 63 -1.97 -9.88 -16.47
C ARG A 63 -2.81 -9.96 -15.20
N ILE A 64 -4.03 -9.42 -15.21
CA ILE A 64 -5.03 -9.66 -14.17
C ILE A 64 -5.76 -10.95 -14.48
N SER A 65 -5.44 -12.04 -13.79
CA SER A 65 -6.08 -13.33 -13.98
C SER A 65 -7.33 -13.51 -13.10
N HIS A 66 -7.29 -12.95 -11.89
CA HIS A 66 -8.34 -13.09 -10.87
C HIS A 66 -8.67 -11.76 -10.22
N VAL A 67 -9.90 -11.61 -9.77
CA VAL A 67 -10.35 -10.47 -8.96
C VAL A 67 -11.23 -10.96 -7.80
N CYS A 68 -11.13 -10.32 -6.63
CA CYS A 68 -11.83 -10.75 -5.42
C CYS A 68 -12.41 -9.57 -4.64
N ASP A 69 -13.70 -9.66 -4.34
CA ASP A 69 -14.36 -8.75 -3.39
C ASP A 69 -15.56 -9.45 -2.74
N VAL A 70 -15.81 -9.13 -1.50
CA VAL A 70 -16.94 -9.65 -0.71
C VAL A 70 -18.27 -8.96 -1.02
N ASP A 71 -18.24 -7.84 -1.75
CA ASP A 71 -19.42 -7.19 -2.34
C ASP A 71 -19.60 -7.62 -3.79
N SER A 72 -20.71 -8.32 -4.07
CA SER A 72 -20.98 -8.90 -5.40
C SER A 72 -21.21 -7.83 -6.49
N ASN A 73 -21.71 -6.64 -6.15
CA ASN A 73 -21.86 -5.54 -7.11
C ASN A 73 -20.50 -4.92 -7.45
N THR A 74 -19.66 -4.70 -6.45
CA THR A 74 -18.29 -4.22 -6.63
C THR A 74 -17.48 -5.20 -7.47
N LEU A 75 -17.56 -6.49 -7.16
CA LEU A 75 -16.91 -7.57 -7.91
C LEU A 75 -17.32 -7.57 -9.40
N LYS A 76 -18.63 -7.55 -9.67
CA LYS A 76 -19.16 -7.52 -11.04
C LYS A 76 -18.72 -6.26 -11.80
N LYS A 77 -18.80 -5.08 -11.13
CA LYS A 77 -18.42 -3.79 -11.73
C LYS A 77 -16.93 -3.77 -12.10
N PHE A 78 -16.07 -4.23 -11.22
CA PHE A 78 -14.63 -4.25 -11.47
C PHE A 78 -14.23 -5.26 -12.54
N ALA A 79 -14.79 -6.48 -12.53
CA ALA A 79 -14.55 -7.49 -13.56
C ALA A 79 -14.98 -6.98 -14.96
N GLY A 80 -16.13 -6.31 -15.05
CA GLY A 80 -16.57 -5.64 -16.28
C GLY A 80 -15.63 -4.53 -16.74
N ARG A 81 -15.04 -3.79 -15.79
CA ARG A 81 -14.02 -2.77 -16.12
C ARG A 81 -12.74 -3.40 -16.64
N VAL A 82 -12.26 -4.50 -16.05
CA VAL A 82 -11.13 -5.27 -16.59
C VAL A 82 -11.41 -5.73 -18.02
N GLN A 83 -12.61 -6.26 -18.31
CA GLN A 83 -13.00 -6.66 -19.65
C GLN A 83 -12.96 -5.49 -20.63
N THR A 84 -13.48 -4.32 -20.23
CA THR A 84 -13.47 -3.11 -21.07
C THR A 84 -12.05 -2.63 -21.35
N ASP A 85 -11.20 -2.59 -20.32
CA ASP A 85 -9.87 -1.97 -20.40
C ASP A 85 -8.80 -2.90 -20.99
N LEU A 86 -8.92 -4.23 -20.81
CA LEU A 86 -7.92 -5.22 -21.17
C LEU A 86 -8.40 -6.23 -22.22
N GLY A 87 -9.71 -6.24 -22.58
CA GLY A 87 -10.27 -7.07 -23.63
C GLY A 87 -10.59 -8.52 -23.21
N TYR A 88 -10.52 -8.86 -21.92
CA TYR A 88 -10.87 -10.19 -21.41
C TYR A 88 -11.49 -10.12 -20.01
N MET A 89 -12.31 -11.12 -19.67
CA MET A 89 -12.93 -11.25 -18.36
C MET A 89 -11.96 -12.00 -17.41
N PRO A 90 -11.62 -11.45 -16.23
CA PRO A 90 -10.88 -12.18 -15.21
C PRO A 90 -11.79 -13.21 -14.52
N ALA A 91 -11.21 -14.23 -13.91
CA ALA A 91 -11.92 -15.08 -12.97
C ALA A 91 -12.31 -14.28 -11.73
N THR A 92 -13.47 -14.59 -11.14
CA THR A 92 -14.02 -13.86 -9.99
C THR A 92 -14.23 -14.80 -8.81
N ASP A 93 -13.92 -14.35 -7.61
CA ASP A 93 -14.25 -15.05 -6.38
C ASP A 93 -14.61 -14.04 -5.27
N LYS A 94 -15.45 -14.43 -4.34
CA LYS A 94 -15.75 -13.61 -3.15
C LYS A 94 -14.77 -13.86 -1.98
N ASP A 95 -14.09 -15.00 -2.00
CA ASP A 95 -13.19 -15.43 -0.94
C ASP A 95 -11.76 -15.56 -1.48
N PHE A 96 -10.88 -14.67 -1.02
CA PHE A 96 -9.48 -14.64 -1.46
C PHE A 96 -8.73 -15.95 -1.19
N ARG A 97 -9.15 -16.77 -0.21
CA ARG A 97 -8.53 -18.06 0.12
C ARG A 97 -8.64 -19.05 -1.05
N ASN A 98 -9.73 -18.99 -1.81
CA ASN A 98 -9.90 -19.80 -3.02
C ASN A 98 -8.89 -19.37 -4.11
N ILE A 99 -8.61 -18.07 -4.21
CA ILE A 99 -7.62 -17.54 -5.16
C ILE A 99 -6.20 -17.96 -4.77
N LEU A 100 -5.88 -17.97 -3.47
CA LEU A 100 -4.56 -18.39 -2.99
C LEU A 100 -4.24 -19.84 -3.37
N SER A 101 -5.26 -20.70 -3.52
CA SER A 101 -5.10 -22.09 -3.95
C SER A 101 -4.83 -22.25 -5.45
N GLN A 102 -5.04 -21.22 -6.27
CA GLN A 102 -4.84 -21.27 -7.73
C GLN A 102 -3.34 -21.28 -8.06
N LYS A 103 -2.91 -22.28 -8.81
CA LYS A 103 -1.49 -22.47 -9.18
C LYS A 103 -1.01 -21.46 -10.23
N ASP A 104 -1.92 -20.93 -11.02
CA ASP A 104 -1.65 -19.97 -12.10
C ASP A 104 -1.58 -18.52 -11.61
N VAL A 105 -1.83 -18.23 -10.32
CA VAL A 105 -1.63 -16.91 -9.72
C VAL A 105 -0.20 -16.81 -9.19
N ASP A 106 0.60 -15.87 -9.70
CA ASP A 106 1.98 -15.61 -9.27
C ASP A 106 2.07 -14.58 -8.15
N ALA A 107 1.23 -13.56 -8.21
CA ALA A 107 1.23 -12.43 -7.28
C ALA A 107 -0.17 -11.97 -6.94
N ILE A 108 -0.34 -11.41 -5.73
CA ILE A 108 -1.57 -10.75 -5.31
C ILE A 108 -1.33 -9.26 -5.07
N THR A 109 -2.33 -8.43 -5.38
CA THR A 109 -2.38 -7.05 -4.92
C THR A 109 -3.52 -6.89 -3.92
N ILE A 110 -3.24 -6.22 -2.80
CA ILE A 110 -4.20 -6.07 -1.70
C ILE A 110 -4.54 -4.59 -1.55
N ALA A 111 -5.81 -4.25 -1.80
CA ALA A 111 -6.39 -2.92 -1.61
C ALA A 111 -7.69 -2.99 -0.78
N ALA A 112 -7.76 -3.96 0.12
CA ALA A 112 -8.81 -4.18 1.10
C ALA A 112 -8.71 -3.14 2.25
N PRO A 113 -9.65 -3.09 3.22
CA PRO A 113 -9.49 -2.30 4.43
C PRO A 113 -8.26 -2.70 5.26
N ASP A 114 -7.72 -1.74 6.05
CA ASP A 114 -6.44 -1.86 6.75
C ASP A 114 -6.30 -3.13 7.59
N HIS A 115 -7.38 -3.55 8.26
CA HIS A 115 -7.39 -4.74 9.11
C HIS A 115 -7.13 -6.06 8.38
N TRP A 116 -7.24 -6.04 7.05
CA TRP A 116 -6.99 -7.18 6.19
C TRP A 116 -5.58 -7.23 5.60
N HIS A 117 -4.83 -6.11 5.58
CA HIS A 117 -3.59 -6.01 4.82
C HIS A 117 -2.56 -7.06 5.24
N ALA A 118 -2.13 -7.09 6.49
CA ALA A 118 -1.14 -8.06 6.96
C ALA A 118 -1.67 -9.52 6.97
N PRO A 119 -2.88 -9.82 7.45
CA PRO A 119 -3.42 -11.18 7.40
C PRO A 119 -3.49 -11.76 5.98
N MET A 120 -3.98 -10.99 5.00
CA MET A 120 -4.01 -11.44 3.60
C MET A 120 -2.61 -11.59 3.00
N ALA A 121 -1.70 -10.66 3.30
CA ALA A 121 -0.34 -10.70 2.80
C ALA A 121 0.41 -11.94 3.33
N ILE A 122 0.27 -12.24 4.64
CA ILE A 122 0.88 -13.43 5.26
C ILE A 122 0.30 -14.71 4.65
N ALA A 123 -1.02 -14.80 4.48
CA ALA A 123 -1.65 -15.95 3.83
C ALA A 123 -1.19 -16.11 2.37
N GLY A 124 -1.00 -15.00 1.63
CA GLY A 124 -0.44 -15.01 0.29
C GLY A 124 0.97 -15.57 0.24
N LEU A 125 1.83 -15.16 1.19
CA LEU A 125 3.19 -15.67 1.32
C LEU A 125 3.21 -17.17 1.65
N GLN A 126 2.36 -17.63 2.56
CA GLN A 126 2.18 -19.05 2.90
C GLN A 126 1.77 -19.89 1.67
N ALA A 127 0.94 -19.29 0.79
CA ALA A 127 0.53 -19.92 -0.47
C ALA A 127 1.56 -19.77 -1.60
N GLY A 128 2.77 -19.24 -1.30
CA GLY A 128 3.87 -19.09 -2.27
C GLY A 128 3.70 -17.93 -3.25
N LYS A 129 2.79 -16.98 -2.99
CA LYS A 129 2.55 -15.82 -3.85
C LYS A 129 3.47 -14.64 -3.50
N HIS A 130 3.84 -13.84 -4.50
CA HIS A 130 4.41 -12.52 -4.29
C HIS A 130 3.30 -11.54 -3.90
N VAL A 131 3.61 -10.49 -3.15
CA VAL A 131 2.58 -9.60 -2.58
C VAL A 131 2.91 -8.14 -2.85
N TYR A 132 1.95 -7.41 -3.41
CA TYR A 132 1.88 -5.96 -3.37
C TYR A 132 0.77 -5.58 -2.40
N VAL A 133 1.11 -4.97 -1.28
CA VAL A 133 0.13 -4.58 -0.25
C VAL A 133 0.03 -3.06 -0.16
N GLU A 134 -1.19 -2.52 -0.18
CA GLU A 134 -1.41 -1.10 0.05
C GLU A 134 -0.98 -0.68 1.45
N LYS A 135 -0.70 0.61 1.58
CA LYS A 135 -0.40 1.24 2.87
C LYS A 135 -1.71 1.47 3.67
N PRO A 136 -1.64 1.35 5.00
CA PRO A 136 -0.55 0.80 5.80
C PRO A 136 -0.47 -0.71 5.64
N CYS A 137 0.72 -1.28 5.62
CA CYS A 137 0.88 -2.72 5.41
C CYS A 137 0.34 -3.59 6.55
N SER A 138 -0.01 -3.00 7.67
CA SER A 138 -0.54 -3.68 8.86
C SER A 138 -1.43 -2.76 9.69
N HIS A 139 -2.35 -3.36 10.43
CA HIS A 139 -3.25 -2.65 11.34
C HIS A 139 -2.59 -2.28 12.68
N ASN A 140 -1.64 -3.06 13.12
CA ASN A 140 -0.91 -2.87 14.38
C ASN A 140 0.55 -3.31 14.25
N PRO A 141 1.45 -2.93 15.19
CA PRO A 141 2.88 -3.23 15.10
C PRO A 141 3.19 -4.74 15.09
N ALA A 142 2.45 -5.56 15.84
CA ALA A 142 2.68 -7.01 15.88
C ALA A 142 2.42 -7.67 14.52
N GLU A 143 1.36 -7.27 13.81
CA GLU A 143 1.08 -7.73 12.45
C GLU A 143 2.18 -7.32 11.46
N GLY A 144 2.67 -6.10 11.57
CA GLY A 144 3.76 -5.61 10.73
C GLY A 144 5.05 -6.41 10.92
N ALA A 145 5.42 -6.66 12.17
CA ALA A 145 6.57 -7.50 12.52
C ALA A 145 6.39 -8.94 12.00
N LEU A 146 5.20 -9.51 12.13
CA LEU A 146 4.88 -10.85 11.65
C LEU A 146 4.94 -10.93 10.11
N LEU A 147 4.46 -9.91 9.40
CA LEU A 147 4.55 -9.83 7.94
C LEU A 147 5.99 -9.79 7.44
N VAL A 148 6.88 -9.04 8.10
CA VAL A 148 8.31 -9.03 7.80
C VAL A 148 8.93 -10.42 8.03
N GLN A 149 8.57 -11.09 9.13
CA GLN A 149 9.03 -12.46 9.40
C GLN A 149 8.51 -13.46 8.35
N ALA A 150 7.24 -13.34 7.94
CA ALA A 150 6.65 -14.15 6.88
C ALA A 150 7.39 -13.97 5.55
N GLN A 151 7.68 -12.73 5.17
CA GLN A 151 8.44 -12.45 3.95
C GLN A 151 9.80 -13.14 3.96
N ARG A 152 10.54 -13.08 5.07
CA ARG A 152 11.85 -13.76 5.23
C ARG A 152 11.71 -15.27 5.18
N LYS A 153 10.68 -15.83 5.85
CA LYS A 153 10.44 -17.28 5.92
C LYS A 153 10.11 -17.90 4.56
N TYR A 154 9.25 -17.23 3.78
CA TYR A 154 8.72 -17.77 2.51
C TYR A 154 9.51 -17.27 1.28
N ASP A 155 10.47 -16.37 1.47
CA ASP A 155 11.37 -15.82 0.44
C ASP A 155 10.64 -15.34 -0.82
N LYS A 156 9.54 -14.61 -0.63
CA LYS A 156 8.78 -13.95 -1.70
C LYS A 156 8.99 -12.45 -1.68
N LYS A 157 8.80 -11.80 -2.81
CA LYS A 157 8.84 -10.34 -2.88
C LYS A 157 7.58 -9.76 -2.26
N VAL A 158 7.76 -8.82 -1.34
CA VAL A 158 6.67 -8.03 -0.75
C VAL A 158 7.00 -6.57 -0.87
N GLN A 159 6.15 -5.82 -1.58
CA GLN A 159 6.28 -4.37 -1.74
C GLN A 159 5.07 -3.66 -1.12
N MET A 160 5.33 -2.62 -0.34
CA MET A 160 4.27 -1.75 0.19
C MET A 160 3.96 -0.62 -0.78
N GLY A 161 2.69 -0.26 -0.94
CA GLY A 161 2.17 0.77 -1.84
C GLY A 161 2.50 2.22 -1.45
N THR A 162 3.78 2.54 -1.20
CA THR A 162 4.28 3.91 -1.04
C THR A 162 4.99 4.37 -2.31
N GLN A 163 4.20 4.63 -3.35
CA GLN A 163 4.66 4.86 -4.72
C GLN A 163 5.61 6.04 -4.91
N ARG A 164 5.71 6.98 -3.95
CA ARG A 164 6.69 8.07 -3.99
C ARG A 164 8.13 7.56 -4.03
N ARG A 165 8.40 6.37 -3.49
CA ARG A 165 9.70 5.70 -3.58
C ARG A 165 10.11 5.33 -5.01
N SER A 166 9.18 5.36 -5.96
CA SER A 166 9.42 5.11 -7.39
C SER A 166 9.30 6.37 -8.25
N SER A 167 8.98 7.52 -7.66
CA SER A 167 8.88 8.80 -8.38
C SER A 167 10.26 9.37 -8.66
N PRO A 168 10.59 9.69 -9.93
CA PRO A 168 11.87 10.29 -10.29
C PRO A 168 12.17 11.59 -9.54
N ILE A 169 11.14 12.44 -9.32
CA ILE A 169 11.31 13.71 -8.62
C ILE A 169 11.67 13.52 -7.14
N TYR A 170 11.05 12.53 -6.46
CA TYR A 170 11.38 12.21 -5.08
C TYR A 170 12.77 11.57 -4.98
N ILE A 171 13.11 10.66 -5.90
CA ILE A 171 14.44 10.02 -5.96
C ILE A 171 15.53 11.09 -6.13
N ASP A 172 15.34 12.03 -7.06
CA ASP A 172 16.27 13.12 -7.31
C ASP A 172 16.43 14.04 -6.09
N ALA A 173 15.31 14.50 -5.52
CA ALA A 173 15.31 15.35 -4.33
C ALA A 173 16.02 14.70 -3.15
N ILE A 174 15.65 13.46 -2.82
CA ILE A 174 16.22 12.72 -1.69
C ILE A 174 17.71 12.46 -1.90
N LYS A 175 18.11 12.05 -3.11
CA LYS A 175 19.53 11.87 -3.42
C LYS A 175 20.32 13.16 -3.22
N LYS A 176 19.85 14.29 -3.73
CA LYS A 176 20.51 15.60 -3.53
C LYS A 176 20.58 16.02 -2.06
N ILE A 177 19.51 15.77 -1.27
CA ILE A 177 19.50 16.02 0.17
C ILE A 177 20.58 15.19 0.87
N GLN A 178 20.64 13.89 0.57
CA GLN A 178 21.65 12.98 1.12
C GLN A 178 23.07 13.32 0.65
N ASP A 179 23.24 13.85 -0.55
CA ASP A 179 24.51 14.35 -1.08
C ASP A 179 24.90 15.74 -0.50
N GLY A 180 24.08 16.33 0.37
CA GLY A 180 24.41 17.57 1.10
C GLY A 180 23.82 18.86 0.54
N LEU A 181 22.78 18.81 -0.29
CA LEU A 181 22.09 20.00 -0.86
C LEU A 181 21.72 21.04 0.20
N VAL A 182 21.39 20.60 1.42
CA VAL A 182 21.06 21.45 2.56
C VAL A 182 22.06 21.29 3.72
N GLY A 183 23.27 20.78 3.46
CA GLY A 183 24.20 20.35 4.48
C GLY A 183 23.71 19.10 5.22
N ARG A 184 24.02 18.97 6.51
CA ARG A 184 23.51 17.86 7.32
C ARG A 184 22.02 18.09 7.63
N ALA A 185 21.15 17.24 7.06
CA ALA A 185 19.72 17.24 7.36
C ALA A 185 19.47 16.67 8.77
N TYR A 186 18.74 17.41 9.62
CA TYR A 186 18.54 17.06 11.02
C TYR A 186 17.08 17.14 11.49
N TYR A 187 16.23 17.85 10.76
CA TYR A 187 14.81 17.95 11.07
C TYR A 187 13.97 17.74 9.80
N ALA A 188 12.87 17.03 9.96
CA ALA A 188 11.87 16.92 8.92
C ALA A 188 10.45 17.10 9.49
N LYS A 189 9.60 17.81 8.77
CA LYS A 189 8.18 17.95 9.10
C LYS A 189 7.33 17.44 7.96
N ALA A 190 6.45 16.52 8.27
CA ALA A 190 5.40 16.03 7.39
C ALA A 190 4.05 16.64 7.79
N TRP A 191 3.16 16.90 6.82
CA TRP A 191 1.81 17.39 7.13
C TRP A 191 0.77 16.92 6.12
N TYR A 192 -0.49 16.93 6.59
CA TYR A 192 -1.68 16.74 5.76
C TYR A 192 -2.84 17.55 6.32
N SER A 193 -3.54 18.29 5.45
CA SER A 193 -4.79 18.99 5.77
C SER A 193 -5.87 18.64 4.75
N ASN A 194 -7.13 18.54 5.21
CA ASN A 194 -8.28 18.22 4.38
C ASN A 194 -9.55 18.80 5.00
N THR A 195 -10.63 18.87 4.25
CA THR A 195 -11.96 19.32 4.69
C THR A 195 -12.95 18.16 4.79
N ARG A 196 -12.54 17.07 5.48
CA ARG A 196 -13.41 15.92 5.69
C ARG A 196 -14.62 16.30 6.48
N LYS A 197 -15.76 15.77 6.10
CA LYS A 197 -17.03 15.99 6.76
C LYS A 197 -17.23 15.04 7.94
N SER A 198 -18.21 15.35 8.79
CA SER A 198 -18.71 14.40 9.78
C SER A 198 -19.19 13.13 9.10
N ILE A 199 -18.95 11.98 9.73
CA ILE A 199 -19.48 10.68 9.31
C ILE A 199 -20.85 10.38 9.97
N GLY A 200 -21.37 11.30 10.79
CA GLY A 200 -22.62 11.12 11.53
C GLY A 200 -22.54 10.03 12.60
N VAL A 201 -23.70 9.75 13.17
CA VAL A 201 -23.92 8.64 14.10
C VAL A 201 -24.72 7.56 13.37
N GLY A 202 -24.07 6.45 13.06
CA GLY A 202 -24.65 5.34 12.29
C GLY A 202 -25.68 4.54 13.10
N LYS A 203 -26.64 4.00 12.39
CA LYS A 203 -27.65 3.09 12.93
C LYS A 203 -27.29 1.66 12.58
N VAL A 204 -27.56 0.74 13.50
CA VAL A 204 -27.52 -0.69 13.21
C VAL A 204 -28.68 -0.99 12.25
N VAL A 205 -28.33 -1.53 11.08
CA VAL A 205 -29.30 -1.86 10.02
C VAL A 205 -29.01 -3.26 9.48
N PRO A 206 -29.93 -3.90 8.76
CA PRO A 206 -29.67 -5.17 8.09
C PRO A 206 -28.48 -5.04 7.12
N VAL A 207 -27.65 -6.08 7.09
CA VAL A 207 -26.54 -6.16 6.13
C VAL A 207 -27.11 -6.14 4.69
N PRO A 208 -26.58 -5.33 3.76
CA PRO A 208 -26.98 -5.37 2.36
C PRO A 208 -26.81 -6.78 1.77
N ALA A 209 -27.81 -7.27 1.03
CA ALA A 209 -27.80 -8.64 0.49
C ALA A 209 -26.61 -8.93 -0.46
N VAL A 210 -25.96 -7.91 -0.96
CA VAL A 210 -24.81 -8.01 -1.87
C VAL A 210 -23.47 -8.14 -1.12
N LEU A 211 -23.42 -7.85 0.19
CA LEU A 211 -22.22 -7.78 1.01
C LEU A 211 -22.14 -9.00 1.94
N ASP A 212 -21.05 -9.75 1.85
CA ASP A 212 -20.70 -10.77 2.84
C ASP A 212 -20.01 -10.09 4.03
N TRP A 213 -20.81 -9.62 5.00
CA TRP A 213 -20.33 -8.85 6.15
C TRP A 213 -19.40 -9.66 7.05
N ASP A 214 -19.59 -10.97 7.14
CA ASP A 214 -18.74 -11.84 7.94
C ASP A 214 -17.32 -11.93 7.33
N LEU A 215 -17.22 -12.17 6.03
CA LEU A 215 -15.93 -12.11 5.32
C LEU A 215 -15.36 -10.69 5.26
N TRP A 216 -16.19 -9.66 5.19
CA TRP A 216 -15.70 -8.27 5.20
C TRP A 216 -14.98 -7.97 6.52
N GLN A 217 -15.53 -8.37 7.65
CA GLN A 217 -14.90 -8.21 8.96
C GLN A 217 -13.69 -9.12 9.15
N GLY A 218 -13.76 -10.35 8.65
CA GLY A 218 -12.67 -11.34 8.64
C GLY A 218 -11.92 -11.46 9.97
N PRO A 219 -10.68 -10.94 10.07
CA PRO A 219 -9.87 -11.06 11.29
C PRO A 219 -10.32 -10.15 12.43
N ALA A 220 -11.17 -9.14 12.18
CA ALA A 220 -11.68 -8.27 13.24
C ALA A 220 -12.79 -8.95 14.05
N PRO A 221 -12.89 -8.71 15.36
CA PRO A 221 -14.02 -9.16 16.18
C PRO A 221 -15.35 -8.69 15.59
N ARG A 222 -16.36 -9.53 15.67
CA ARG A 222 -17.67 -9.29 15.02
C ARG A 222 -18.41 -8.10 15.60
N GLN A 223 -18.85 -7.21 14.71
CA GLN A 223 -19.67 -6.04 15.00
C GLN A 223 -20.95 -6.07 14.18
N PRO A 224 -22.07 -5.55 14.72
CA PRO A 224 -23.27 -5.29 13.92
C PRO A 224 -22.94 -4.31 12.77
N TYR A 225 -23.61 -4.50 11.63
CA TYR A 225 -23.46 -3.59 10.50
C TYR A 225 -24.15 -2.25 10.80
N LYS A 226 -23.39 -1.15 10.59
CA LYS A 226 -23.91 0.22 10.67
C LYS A 226 -23.88 0.88 9.29
N ASP A 227 -24.88 1.71 9.01
CA ASP A 227 -25.08 2.39 7.73
C ASP A 227 -24.05 3.48 7.40
N ASN A 228 -23.16 3.80 8.34
CA ASN A 228 -22.10 4.80 8.16
C ASN A 228 -20.67 4.21 8.09
N VAL A 229 -20.50 2.90 7.96
CA VAL A 229 -19.17 2.24 7.91
C VAL A 229 -18.65 2.16 6.48
N GLU A 230 -19.44 1.59 5.58
CA GLU A 230 -19.11 1.41 4.18
C GLU A 230 -19.53 2.64 3.35
N PRO A 231 -18.85 2.90 2.21
CA PRO A 231 -17.71 2.17 1.65
C PRO A 231 -16.33 2.69 2.08
N TYR A 232 -16.26 3.79 2.84
CA TYR A 232 -14.99 4.49 3.12
C TYR A 232 -14.73 4.74 4.60
N ASN A 233 -15.80 4.97 5.40
CA ASN A 233 -15.64 5.47 6.77
C ASN A 233 -15.05 4.44 7.75
N TRP A 234 -14.91 3.17 7.34
CA TRP A 234 -14.20 2.15 8.12
C TRP A 234 -12.79 2.61 8.56
N HIS A 235 -12.14 3.52 7.82
CA HIS A 235 -10.85 4.11 8.20
C HIS A 235 -10.86 4.74 9.60
N TRP A 236 -12.04 5.17 10.05
CA TRP A 236 -12.22 5.93 11.29
C TRP A 236 -12.69 5.09 12.47
N PHE A 237 -12.91 3.79 12.26
CA PHE A 237 -13.26 2.85 13.32
C PHE A 237 -12.03 2.01 13.67
N ARG A 238 -11.60 2.07 14.96
CA ARG A 238 -10.36 1.43 15.43
C ARG A 238 -10.27 -0.08 15.17
N ILE A 239 -11.43 -0.73 15.09
CA ILE A 239 -11.52 -2.17 14.84
C ILE A 239 -11.13 -2.57 13.40
N TRP A 240 -11.26 -1.63 12.43
CA TRP A 240 -11.02 -1.90 11.01
C TRP A 240 -9.96 -0.99 10.39
N GLY A 241 -9.92 0.28 10.79
CA GLY A 241 -9.04 1.30 10.27
C GLY A 241 -7.97 1.73 11.27
N THR A 242 -7.12 2.63 10.81
CA THR A 242 -5.93 3.10 11.53
C THR A 242 -5.85 4.63 11.63
N GLY A 243 -6.90 5.33 11.20
CA GLY A 243 -6.99 6.79 11.26
C GLY A 243 -6.13 7.51 10.21
N GLU A 244 -6.15 8.84 10.28
CA GLU A 244 -5.52 9.68 9.27
C GLU A 244 -3.99 9.60 9.25
N ALA A 245 -3.34 9.35 10.40
CA ALA A 245 -1.89 9.22 10.45
C ALA A 245 -1.40 8.12 9.49
N LEU A 246 -2.07 6.97 9.49
CA LEU A 246 -1.68 5.88 8.59
C LEU A 246 -2.33 6.01 7.21
N ASN A 247 -3.53 6.59 7.11
CA ASN A 247 -4.19 6.77 5.82
C ASN A 247 -3.39 7.71 4.89
N ASN A 248 -2.97 8.89 5.36
CA ASN A 248 -2.19 9.85 4.55
C ASN A 248 -0.77 10.06 5.08
N GLY A 249 -0.56 10.04 6.41
CA GLY A 249 0.76 10.28 7.00
C GLY A 249 1.83 9.28 6.60
N THR A 250 1.45 8.04 6.25
CA THR A 250 2.41 7.03 5.80
C THR A 250 3.26 7.52 4.63
N HIS A 251 2.66 8.20 3.64
CA HIS A 251 3.41 8.71 2.50
C HIS A 251 4.38 9.84 2.89
N GLU A 252 3.93 10.76 3.75
CA GLU A 252 4.71 11.95 4.09
C GLU A 252 5.84 11.61 5.08
N VAL A 253 5.53 10.81 6.11
CA VAL A 253 6.53 10.39 7.12
C VAL A 253 7.57 9.46 6.50
N ASP A 254 7.18 8.60 5.56
CA ASP A 254 8.12 7.75 4.82
C ASP A 254 9.13 8.58 4.02
N VAL A 255 8.71 9.69 3.40
CA VAL A 255 9.61 10.64 2.71
C VAL A 255 10.56 11.32 3.70
N CYS A 256 10.05 11.77 4.86
CA CYS A 256 10.89 12.38 5.91
C CYS A 256 11.95 11.39 6.42
N ARG A 257 11.53 10.15 6.72
CA ARG A 257 12.43 9.08 7.15
C ARG A 257 13.51 8.80 6.11
N TRP A 258 13.13 8.74 4.84
CA TRP A 258 14.05 8.51 3.73
C TRP A 258 15.05 9.65 3.57
N ALA A 259 14.60 10.90 3.64
CA ALA A 259 15.47 12.07 3.53
C ALA A 259 16.49 12.16 4.67
N LEU A 260 16.06 11.88 5.91
CA LEU A 260 16.96 11.90 7.06
C LEU A 260 17.84 10.65 7.19
N GLY A 261 17.54 9.56 6.43
CA GLY A 261 18.29 8.31 6.52
C GLY A 261 18.20 7.66 7.90
N VAL A 262 16.98 7.61 8.49
CA VAL A 262 16.71 7.06 9.82
C VAL A 262 15.74 5.90 9.77
N ASP A 263 15.78 5.04 10.78
CA ASP A 263 14.83 3.93 10.95
C ASP A 263 13.86 4.22 12.11
N LEU A 264 13.81 3.38 13.14
CA LEU A 264 12.91 3.56 14.28
C LEU A 264 13.43 4.64 15.23
N PRO A 265 12.56 5.49 15.80
CA PRO A 265 12.97 6.52 16.76
C PRO A 265 13.26 5.94 18.15
N ASN A 266 13.92 6.75 19.00
CA ASN A 266 14.13 6.43 20.41
C ASN A 266 12.91 6.79 21.28
N ARG A 267 12.12 7.79 20.82
CA ARG A 267 10.99 8.33 21.57
C ARG A 267 9.89 8.81 20.62
N VAL A 268 8.63 8.59 21.02
CA VAL A 268 7.44 9.10 20.32
C VAL A 268 6.55 9.83 21.32
N THR A 269 6.09 11.01 20.92
CA THR A 269 5.05 11.78 21.62
C THR A 269 3.95 12.16 20.63
N ALA A 270 2.71 12.26 21.11
CA ALA A 270 1.58 12.69 20.29
C ALA A 270 0.55 13.43 21.13
N ALA A 271 -0.03 14.49 20.56
CA ALA A 271 -1.11 15.25 21.17
C ALA A 271 -2.15 15.61 20.11
N GLY A 272 -3.43 15.53 20.46
CA GLY A 272 -4.52 15.81 19.54
C GLY A 272 -5.86 15.33 20.05
N GLY A 273 -6.87 15.39 19.18
CA GLY A 273 -8.21 14.94 19.54
C GLY A 273 -9.23 15.12 18.44
N ARG A 274 -10.45 14.70 18.73
CA ARG A 274 -11.63 14.93 17.90
C ARG A 274 -12.30 16.25 18.33
N TYR A 275 -12.00 17.33 17.63
CA TYR A 275 -12.41 18.69 18.04
C TYR A 275 -13.53 19.28 17.18
N GLN A 276 -13.55 18.95 15.88
CA GLN A 276 -14.46 19.60 14.93
C GLN A 276 -15.89 19.07 14.98
N PHE A 277 -16.06 17.74 15.11
CA PHE A 277 -17.38 17.10 15.08
C PHE A 277 -17.55 16.12 16.25
N LYS A 278 -18.84 15.88 16.61
CA LYS A 278 -19.25 14.80 17.52
C LYS A 278 -20.01 13.76 16.69
N ASP A 279 -19.33 12.65 16.36
CA ASP A 279 -19.84 11.60 15.49
C ASP A 279 -19.19 10.24 15.86
N ASP A 280 -19.40 9.20 15.05
CA ASP A 280 -18.85 7.87 15.28
C ASP A 280 -17.35 7.74 14.96
N TRP A 281 -16.70 8.79 14.49
CA TRP A 281 -15.25 8.78 14.19
C TRP A 281 -14.42 8.65 15.47
N GLN A 282 -13.70 7.55 15.62
CA GLN A 282 -13.01 7.15 16.86
C GLN A 282 -11.56 7.65 16.96
N PHE A 283 -11.00 8.18 15.88
CA PHE A 283 -9.68 8.80 15.87
C PHE A 283 -9.79 10.32 15.99
N TYR A 284 -8.65 10.98 16.11
CA TYR A 284 -8.52 12.43 16.09
C TYR A 284 -8.84 13.00 14.70
N ASP A 285 -9.29 14.24 14.65
CA ASP A 285 -9.26 15.07 13.43
C ASP A 285 -8.04 15.98 13.38
N THR A 286 -7.41 16.22 14.52
CA THR A 286 -6.22 17.06 14.70
C THR A 286 -5.20 16.29 15.53
N LEU A 287 -3.98 16.14 15.01
CA LEU A 287 -2.86 15.46 15.68
C LEU A 287 -1.53 16.13 15.35
N ASP A 288 -0.73 16.37 16.35
CA ASP A 288 0.70 16.63 16.25
C ASP A 288 1.46 15.46 16.91
N ALA A 289 2.45 14.90 16.21
CA ALA A 289 3.29 13.82 16.71
C ALA A 289 4.77 14.11 16.43
N SER A 290 5.64 13.64 17.30
CA SER A 290 7.09 13.77 17.21
C SER A 290 7.78 12.41 17.33
N PHE A 291 8.77 12.19 16.48
CA PHE A 291 9.62 11.00 16.42
C PHE A 291 11.06 11.43 16.63
N GLU A 292 11.62 11.16 17.80
CA GLU A 292 12.92 11.66 18.21
C GLU A 292 14.01 10.60 18.10
N TYR A 293 15.13 11.01 17.55
CA TYR A 293 16.38 10.25 17.40
C TYR A 293 17.48 10.98 18.18
N ASP A 294 18.68 10.43 18.27
CA ASP A 294 19.77 11.05 19.04
C ASP A 294 20.12 12.47 18.56
N ASP A 295 20.15 12.67 17.23
CA ASP A 295 20.56 13.93 16.60
C ASP A 295 19.58 14.42 15.51
N LYS A 296 18.40 13.82 15.43
CA LYS A 296 17.38 14.14 14.42
C LYS A 296 15.98 14.11 15.00
N LEU A 297 15.07 14.81 14.33
CA LEU A 297 13.66 14.85 14.69
C LEU A 297 12.80 14.79 13.44
N ILE A 298 11.76 13.97 13.46
CA ILE A 298 10.65 14.00 12.50
C ILE A 298 9.39 14.45 13.25
N SER A 299 8.62 15.38 12.68
CA SER A 299 7.29 15.72 13.17
C SER A 299 6.22 15.40 12.11
N TRP A 300 5.04 15.00 12.59
CA TRP A 300 3.84 14.82 11.79
C TRP A 300 2.74 15.73 12.29
N GLN A 301 2.09 16.48 11.37
CA GLN A 301 0.95 17.32 11.68
C GLN A 301 -0.23 16.94 10.79
N ASN A 302 -1.38 16.70 11.42
CA ASN A 302 -2.61 16.31 10.76
C ASN A 302 -3.76 17.25 11.11
N GLN A 303 -4.49 17.71 10.09
CA GLN A 303 -5.77 18.44 10.23
C GLN A 303 -6.77 17.85 9.22
N SER A 304 -7.55 16.85 9.63
CA SER A 304 -8.47 16.14 8.72
C SER A 304 -9.70 16.95 8.34
N CYS A 305 -10.16 17.88 9.20
CA CYS A 305 -11.42 18.61 9.03
C CYS A 305 -11.24 20.10 8.82
N ASN A 306 -10.00 20.57 8.63
CA ASN A 306 -9.68 21.96 8.29
C ASN A 306 -8.62 21.97 7.18
N GLY A 307 -8.97 22.59 6.04
CA GLY A 307 -8.13 22.65 4.85
C GLY A 307 -7.06 23.75 4.88
N MET A 308 -6.69 24.26 6.06
CA MET A 308 -5.62 25.24 6.19
C MET A 308 -4.29 24.69 5.67
N LYS A 309 -3.75 25.32 4.63
CA LYS A 309 -2.54 24.89 3.96
C LYS A 309 -1.28 25.35 4.71
N LEU A 310 -0.28 24.47 4.82
CA LEU A 310 1.08 24.85 5.21
C LEU A 310 1.93 25.05 3.96
N TYR A 311 2.69 26.13 3.93
CA TYR A 311 3.53 26.48 2.76
C TYR A 311 2.75 26.47 1.44
N ASN A 312 1.48 26.92 1.45
CA ASN A 312 0.54 26.90 0.34
C ASN A 312 0.20 25.48 -0.20
N ARG A 313 0.46 24.42 0.57
CA ARG A 313 0.22 23.02 0.21
C ARG A 313 -0.65 22.34 1.26
N ASP A 314 -1.59 21.52 0.81
CA ASP A 314 -2.41 20.70 1.68
C ASP A 314 -1.67 19.49 2.26
N ARG A 315 -0.53 19.12 1.64
CA ARG A 315 0.34 18.01 2.06
C ARG A 315 1.77 18.23 1.60
N GLY A 316 2.70 17.57 2.27
CA GLY A 316 4.11 17.59 1.86
C GLY A 316 5.08 17.26 3.00
N ALA A 317 6.35 17.45 2.69
CA ALA A 317 7.45 17.33 3.64
C ALA A 317 8.38 18.55 3.55
N VAL A 318 8.83 19.06 4.69
CA VAL A 318 9.95 20.00 4.79
C VAL A 318 11.13 19.25 5.36
N ILE A 319 12.29 19.37 4.74
CA ILE A 319 13.55 18.84 5.23
C ILE A 319 14.47 20.03 5.53
N VAL A 320 14.92 20.13 6.77
CA VAL A 320 15.77 21.21 7.25
C VAL A 320 17.18 20.68 7.49
N GLY A 321 18.15 21.38 6.96
CA GLY A 321 19.57 21.08 7.14
C GLY A 321 20.37 22.28 7.62
N THR A 322 21.68 22.10 7.79
CA THR A 322 22.59 23.10 8.35
C THR A 322 22.90 24.27 7.41
N THR A 323 22.57 24.17 6.12
CA THR A 323 22.84 25.23 5.14
C THR A 323 21.59 25.69 4.37
N GLY A 324 20.41 25.10 4.66
CA GLY A 324 19.16 25.44 3.99
C GLY A 324 18.05 24.44 4.26
N SER A 325 16.99 24.50 3.46
CA SER A 325 15.86 23.59 3.56
C SER A 325 15.26 23.25 2.20
N VAL A 326 14.50 22.13 2.15
CA VAL A 326 13.74 21.71 0.96
C VAL A 326 12.29 21.52 1.36
N ILE A 327 11.35 22.07 0.57
CA ILE A 327 9.92 21.71 0.62
C ILE A 327 9.65 20.74 -0.53
N LEU A 328 9.05 19.61 -0.25
CA LEU A 328 8.81 18.53 -1.21
C LEU A 328 7.36 18.07 -1.16
N ASP A 329 6.70 18.01 -2.32
CA ASP A 329 5.34 17.49 -2.50
C ASP A 329 5.22 16.73 -3.85
N PRO A 330 4.05 16.16 -4.21
CA PRO A 330 3.90 15.47 -5.50
C PRO A 330 4.12 16.35 -6.74
N ALA A 331 4.03 17.68 -6.63
CA ALA A 331 4.24 18.59 -7.76
C ALA A 331 5.72 18.95 -7.99
N GLY A 332 6.59 18.62 -7.02
CA GLY A 332 8.02 18.91 -7.12
C GLY A 332 8.67 19.30 -5.81
N TYR A 333 9.80 19.99 -5.90
CA TYR A 333 10.47 20.50 -4.70
C TYR A 333 11.07 21.89 -4.90
N GLU A 334 11.12 22.64 -3.81
CA GLU A 334 11.72 23.97 -3.71
C GLU A 334 12.86 23.95 -2.70
N VAL A 335 13.97 24.62 -3.03
CA VAL A 335 15.16 24.74 -2.17
C VAL A 335 15.27 26.16 -1.66
N PHE A 336 15.58 26.30 -0.37
CA PHE A 336 15.69 27.57 0.32
C PHE A 336 17.03 27.68 1.05
N ASP A 337 17.60 28.87 1.10
CA ASP A 337 18.74 29.18 1.94
C ASP A 337 18.35 29.33 3.44
N LEU A 338 19.33 29.61 4.32
CA LEU A 338 19.09 29.80 5.76
C LEU A 338 18.19 31.00 6.10
N ASN A 339 18.04 31.96 5.19
CA ASN A 339 17.18 33.13 5.37
C ASN A 339 15.76 32.89 4.83
N GLY A 340 15.46 31.69 4.33
CA GLY A 340 14.16 31.35 3.77
C GLY A 340 13.95 31.89 2.35
N LYS A 341 15.01 32.35 1.68
CA LYS A 341 14.93 32.77 0.27
C LYS A 341 15.00 31.55 -0.63
N LYS A 342 14.02 31.41 -1.55
CA LYS A 342 14.02 30.35 -2.55
C LYS A 342 15.21 30.52 -3.50
N THR A 343 16.04 29.48 -3.61
CA THR A 343 17.24 29.44 -4.43
C THR A 343 17.09 28.55 -5.67
N ASN A 344 16.22 27.53 -5.58
CA ASN A 344 15.96 26.63 -6.69
C ASN A 344 14.53 26.06 -6.61
N GLU A 345 14.01 25.62 -7.75
CA GLU A 345 12.72 24.93 -7.88
C GLU A 345 12.82 23.87 -8.97
N VAL A 346 12.30 22.69 -8.72
CA VAL A 346 12.17 21.60 -9.69
C VAL A 346 10.72 21.14 -9.68
N LYS A 347 10.06 21.21 -10.83
CA LYS A 347 8.67 20.79 -11.01
C LYS A 347 8.61 19.44 -11.68
N GLU A 348 7.68 18.61 -11.25
CA GLU A 348 7.30 17.44 -12.01
C GLU A 348 6.53 17.90 -13.26
N GLY A 349 6.72 17.22 -14.41
CA GLY A 349 5.96 17.54 -15.62
C GLY A 349 4.44 17.34 -15.40
N GLU A 350 3.60 17.91 -16.25
CA GLU A 350 2.13 18.05 -16.11
C GLU A 350 1.34 16.73 -15.83
N ALA A 351 2.01 15.59 -15.79
CA ALA A 351 1.39 14.26 -15.64
C ALA A 351 1.16 13.79 -14.19
N ALA A 352 1.58 14.53 -13.16
CA ALA A 352 1.51 14.05 -11.77
C ALA A 352 0.47 14.79 -10.94
N SER A 353 -0.79 14.58 -11.24
CA SER A 353 -1.87 14.91 -10.32
C SER A 353 -2.06 13.76 -9.33
N SER A 354 -1.61 13.94 -8.09
CA SER A 354 -1.79 12.96 -6.98
C SER A 354 -3.22 12.90 -6.45
N ALA A 355 -4.16 13.62 -7.05
CA ALA A 355 -5.53 13.77 -6.55
C ALA A 355 -6.48 12.67 -7.04
N ASP A 356 -6.12 11.91 -8.05
CA ASP A 356 -6.99 10.88 -8.60
C ASP A 356 -6.66 9.50 -8.02
N LEU A 357 -7.37 9.12 -6.96
CA LEU A 357 -7.29 7.77 -6.36
C LEU A 357 -7.77 6.66 -7.31
N THR A 358 -8.43 7.02 -8.41
CA THR A 358 -9.11 6.11 -9.34
C THR A 358 -8.49 6.10 -10.74
N GLY A 359 -7.51 6.98 -11.02
CA GLY A 359 -6.91 7.17 -12.33
C GLY A 359 -5.50 6.61 -12.49
N ALA A 360 -4.98 6.72 -13.71
CA ALA A 360 -3.57 6.43 -14.02
C ALA A 360 -2.66 7.44 -13.30
N ASP A 361 -1.76 6.92 -12.50
CA ASP A 361 -0.77 7.68 -11.73
C ASP A 361 0.62 7.15 -12.10
N SER A 362 1.44 8.00 -12.71
CA SER A 362 2.79 7.64 -13.18
C SER A 362 3.67 7.06 -12.07
N MET A 363 3.51 7.53 -10.82
CA MET A 363 4.24 7.00 -9.67
C MET A 363 3.79 5.58 -9.33
N THR A 364 2.49 5.30 -9.38
CA THR A 364 1.95 3.95 -9.15
C THR A 364 2.36 3.02 -10.29
N ASP A 365 2.34 3.47 -11.54
CA ASP A 365 2.78 2.71 -12.70
C ASP A 365 4.25 2.30 -12.59
N ALA A 366 5.14 3.23 -12.23
CA ALA A 366 6.55 2.98 -12.00
C ALA A 366 6.78 2.04 -10.79
N HIS A 367 5.95 2.17 -9.75
CA HIS A 367 6.04 1.33 -8.56
C HIS A 367 5.65 -0.13 -8.86
N PHE A 368 4.60 -0.35 -9.66
CA PHE A 368 4.25 -1.68 -10.17
C PHE A 368 5.31 -2.22 -11.14
N ALA A 369 5.87 -1.39 -12.02
CA ALA A 369 6.96 -1.80 -12.90
C ALA A 369 8.16 -2.33 -12.12
N ASN A 370 8.58 -1.63 -11.05
CA ASN A 370 9.63 -2.09 -10.15
C ASN A 370 9.28 -3.39 -9.44
N PHE A 371 8.04 -3.55 -8.94
CA PHE A 371 7.61 -4.80 -8.31
C PHE A 371 7.67 -5.98 -9.30
N ILE A 372 7.16 -5.79 -10.51
CA ILE A 372 7.18 -6.80 -11.58
C ILE A 372 8.63 -7.17 -11.94
N ALA A 373 9.52 -6.19 -12.10
CA ALA A 373 10.93 -6.40 -12.38
C ALA A 373 11.62 -7.15 -11.22
N ALA A 374 11.33 -6.77 -9.97
CA ALA A 374 11.88 -7.46 -8.79
C ALA A 374 11.46 -8.94 -8.73
N VAL A 375 10.23 -9.27 -9.13
CA VAL A 375 9.77 -10.66 -9.19
C VAL A 375 10.43 -11.42 -10.34
N ARG A 376 10.54 -10.79 -11.53
CA ARG A 376 11.01 -11.46 -12.75
C ARG A 376 12.53 -11.57 -12.86
N THR A 377 13.23 -10.52 -12.47
CA THR A 377 14.68 -10.37 -12.72
C THR A 377 15.50 -10.23 -11.44
N GLY A 378 14.85 -10.17 -10.28
CA GLY A 378 15.54 -10.00 -8.99
C GLY A 378 15.98 -8.57 -8.69
N GLU A 379 15.45 -7.57 -9.41
CA GLU A 379 15.72 -6.17 -9.08
C GLU A 379 15.37 -5.85 -7.62
N LYS A 380 16.03 -4.81 -7.09
CA LYS A 380 15.73 -4.33 -5.74
C LYS A 380 14.37 -3.65 -5.71
N LEU A 381 13.54 -4.01 -4.74
CA LEU A 381 12.29 -3.30 -4.49
C LEU A 381 12.56 -1.86 -4.02
N ASN A 382 11.80 -0.90 -4.53
CA ASN A 382 11.91 0.49 -4.11
C ASN A 382 11.32 0.71 -2.71
N GLN A 383 10.31 -0.11 -2.32
CA GLN A 383 9.79 -0.13 -0.97
C GLN A 383 9.57 -1.57 -0.47
N PRO A 384 10.64 -2.28 -0.11
CA PRO A 384 10.52 -3.59 0.49
C PRO A 384 9.75 -3.50 1.82
N ILE A 385 9.00 -4.55 2.15
CA ILE A 385 8.12 -4.57 3.33
C ILE A 385 8.86 -4.24 4.63
N GLU A 386 10.11 -4.64 4.76
CA GLU A 386 10.94 -4.35 5.92
C GLU A 386 11.10 -2.84 6.16
N SER A 387 11.42 -2.08 5.10
CA SER A 387 11.51 -0.62 5.16
C SER A 387 10.13 0.03 5.29
N GLY A 388 9.12 -0.46 4.57
CA GLY A 388 7.76 0.07 4.61
C GLY A 388 7.14 -0.07 6.00
N ASN A 389 7.34 -1.21 6.64
CA ASN A 389 6.84 -1.48 7.98
C ASN A 389 7.40 -0.51 9.04
N ILE A 390 8.65 -0.05 8.90
CA ILE A 390 9.22 0.94 9.83
C ILE A 390 8.38 2.23 9.82
N SER A 391 8.08 2.77 8.64
CA SER A 391 7.26 3.99 8.51
C SER A 391 5.84 3.80 9.05
N VAL A 392 5.25 2.62 8.84
CA VAL A 392 3.94 2.25 9.39
C VAL A 392 4.00 2.13 10.91
N THR A 393 4.99 1.43 11.47
CA THR A 393 5.16 1.26 12.92
C THR A 393 5.34 2.61 13.63
N MET A 394 6.11 3.55 13.07
CA MET A 394 6.25 4.90 13.64
C MET A 394 4.87 5.58 13.84
N LEU A 395 4.00 5.52 12.85
CA LEU A 395 2.68 6.15 12.94
C LEU A 395 1.69 5.36 13.81
N GLN A 396 1.82 4.04 13.87
CA GLN A 396 1.09 3.22 14.86
C GLN A 396 1.50 3.59 16.29
N LEU A 397 2.79 3.82 16.53
CA LEU A 397 3.28 4.30 17.82
C LEU A 397 2.78 5.71 18.16
N ALA A 398 2.59 6.59 17.16
CA ALA A 398 1.95 7.89 17.38
C ALA A 398 0.47 7.72 17.79
N ASN A 399 -0.26 6.77 17.18
CA ASN A 399 -1.62 6.43 17.60
C ASN A 399 -1.63 5.91 19.05
N ILE A 400 -0.71 5.02 19.42
CA ILE A 400 -0.61 4.46 20.78
C ILE A 400 -0.28 5.58 21.77
N ALA A 401 0.70 6.46 21.47
CA ALA A 401 1.06 7.58 22.33
C ALA A 401 -0.13 8.53 22.56
N TRP A 402 -0.90 8.84 21.51
CA TRP A 402 -2.09 9.66 21.62
C TRP A 402 -3.19 8.96 22.42
N GLU A 403 -3.43 7.68 22.20
CA GLU A 403 -4.49 6.90 22.83
C GLU A 403 -4.27 6.72 24.33
N THR A 404 -3.03 6.47 24.73
CA THR A 404 -2.63 6.32 26.14
C THR A 404 -2.31 7.65 26.81
N ASN A 405 -2.11 8.72 26.05
CA ASN A 405 -1.58 9.98 26.50
C ASN A 405 -0.19 9.84 27.18
N HIS A 406 0.61 8.89 26.69
CA HIS A 406 1.95 8.61 27.20
C HIS A 406 3.04 9.05 26.21
N GLU A 407 4.17 9.49 26.73
CA GLU A 407 5.43 9.50 26.00
C GLU A 407 5.95 8.07 25.91
N LEU A 408 6.20 7.58 24.69
CA LEU A 408 6.71 6.23 24.48
C LEU A 408 8.23 6.24 24.33
N LYS A 409 8.94 5.54 25.20
CA LYS A 409 10.36 5.21 25.03
C LYS A 409 10.49 3.88 24.32
N LEU A 410 11.36 3.79 23.34
CA LEU A 410 11.42 2.68 22.42
C LEU A 410 12.79 2.02 22.39
N ASN A 411 12.78 0.72 22.11
CA ASN A 411 13.97 0.04 21.61
C ASN A 411 14.16 0.39 20.12
N PRO A 412 15.19 1.12 19.71
CA PRO A 412 15.35 1.56 18.33
C PRO A 412 15.66 0.42 17.34
N LYS A 413 15.91 -0.81 17.80
CA LYS A 413 16.17 -1.96 16.94
C LYS A 413 14.90 -2.59 16.39
N ASP A 414 13.83 -2.59 17.17
CA ASP A 414 12.58 -3.29 16.85
C ASP A 414 11.30 -2.48 17.12
N GLY A 415 11.44 -1.28 17.73
CA GLY A 415 10.33 -0.37 18.03
C GLY A 415 9.53 -0.75 19.26
N HIS A 416 9.89 -1.79 20.02
CA HIS A 416 9.16 -2.19 21.21
C HIS A 416 9.14 -1.08 22.24
N ILE A 417 7.97 -0.85 22.84
CA ILE A 417 7.75 0.14 23.88
C ILE A 417 8.41 -0.35 25.18
N LEU A 418 9.27 0.48 25.76
CA LEU A 418 10.03 0.14 26.95
C LEU A 418 9.31 0.63 28.22
N ASN A 419 9.21 -0.26 29.22
CA ASN A 419 8.72 0.06 30.56
C ASN A 419 7.29 0.65 30.64
N ASP A 420 6.45 0.37 29.63
CA ASP A 420 5.06 0.79 29.60
C ASP A 420 4.13 -0.38 29.19
N PRO A 421 3.70 -1.22 30.16
CA PRO A 421 2.85 -2.38 29.89
C PRO A 421 1.43 -1.99 29.44
N GLU A 422 0.97 -0.76 29.74
CA GLU A 422 -0.33 -0.28 29.28
C GLU A 422 -0.28 0.02 27.78
N ALA A 423 0.68 0.79 27.33
CA ALA A 423 0.88 1.08 25.92
C ALA A 423 1.17 -0.19 25.10
N MET A 424 1.86 -1.16 25.68
CA MET A 424 2.13 -2.46 25.04
C MET A 424 0.87 -3.30 24.79
N LYS A 425 -0.26 -3.05 25.45
CA LYS A 425 -1.53 -3.72 25.10
C LYS A 425 -2.00 -3.39 23.68
N SER A 426 -1.69 -2.19 23.19
CA SER A 426 -2.02 -1.74 21.83
C SER A 426 -0.98 -2.14 20.78
N TRP A 427 0.07 -2.88 21.16
CA TRP A 427 1.06 -3.44 20.22
C TRP A 427 0.45 -4.46 19.26
N GLY A 428 -0.55 -5.21 19.70
CA GLY A 428 -1.35 -6.15 18.93
C GLY A 428 -2.84 -5.81 19.02
N ARG A 429 -3.69 -6.73 18.59
CA ARG A 429 -5.15 -6.62 18.71
C ARG A 429 -5.80 -7.96 19.00
N GLU A 430 -7.07 -7.93 19.37
CA GLU A 430 -7.92 -9.11 19.42
C GLU A 430 -8.32 -9.54 18.00
N TYR A 431 -8.45 -10.85 17.82
CA TYR A 431 -8.86 -11.45 16.56
C TYR A 431 -10.14 -12.26 16.74
N GLU A 432 -10.95 -12.28 15.71
CA GLU A 432 -12.02 -13.25 15.61
C GLU A 432 -11.45 -14.68 15.63
N LYS A 433 -12.17 -15.59 16.25
CA LYS A 433 -11.70 -16.98 16.43
C LYS A 433 -11.32 -17.62 15.10
N GLY A 434 -10.07 -18.12 15.01
CA GLY A 434 -9.53 -18.78 13.83
C GLY A 434 -8.97 -17.84 12.75
N TRP A 435 -8.92 -16.51 13.01
CA TRP A 435 -8.44 -15.53 12.04
C TRP A 435 -7.09 -14.88 12.40
N ALA A 436 -6.54 -15.18 13.58
CA ALA A 436 -5.23 -14.65 13.95
C ALA A 436 -4.16 -15.10 12.94
N PRO A 437 -3.40 -14.18 12.32
CA PRO A 437 -2.32 -14.55 11.42
C PRO A 437 -1.19 -15.26 12.20
N HIS A 438 -0.57 -16.24 11.57
CA HIS A 438 0.55 -17.02 12.13
C HIS A 438 1.54 -17.41 11.02
N LEU A 439 2.75 -17.82 11.41
CA LEU A 439 3.81 -18.30 10.49
C LEU A 439 3.78 -19.79 10.30
#